data_f6e7fccd47a3d2b80d502577b6b97987
#
_entry.id   f6e7fccd47a3d2b80d502577b6b97987
#
_cell.length_a   1.000
_cell.length_b   1.000
_cell.length_c   1.000
_cell.angle_alpha   90.00
_cell.angle_beta   90.00
_cell.angle_gamma   90.00
#
_symmetry.space_group_name_H-M   'P 1'
#
loop_
_entity.id
_entity.type
_entity.pdbx_description
1 polymer ?
#
loop_
_entity_poly.entity_id
_entity_poly.type
_entity_poly.pdbx_seq_one_letter_code
_entity_poly.pdbx_strand_id
1 'polypeptide(L)'
;SHSSRILTDAIFRPGGLAVTNKNIVYIDKGKMCMPLDLLFSVAPAPPVFKEKETVRKVSIRSELLTQFYGENDSILAAVILPASYYKEKDRVYPTVYVFGGWGASIYSGLGFQQKRYGMSGYGTEKIFVIVNHECRSGFHNFCSSETNGPREETFFSELLPYIEKEYRVDRDPRTRFLAGQSSGAWAALWLLVNYPDRFGGAFAGSPDPVDFTEFAGTNIYDNEANMYYDKAGAEKHLVNMKGNPADSTDKGLAFRDFVDLDRLAGWGEQMYSLDATFSRRGHDGEPERLFDWETGVVNPAVAASWEKHDLSWRVARLDKNQRNALRSKIHIYVNEDDLFSLDEPVKRFR
;
A
#
# COMPACT_ATOMS: atom_id res chain seq x y z
N SER A 1 22.57 27.55 3.67
CA SER A 1 21.94 26.34 4.20
C SER A 1 22.33 25.17 3.31
N HIS A 2 23.04 24.22 3.88
CA HIS A 2 23.51 23.03 3.16
C HIS A 2 22.44 21.96 3.29
N SER A 3 21.78 21.62 2.23
CA SER A 3 20.98 20.40 2.18
C SER A 3 21.82 19.30 1.53
N SER A 4 22.46 18.48 2.31
CA SER A 4 23.10 17.25 1.84
C SER A 4 22.02 16.16 1.75
N ARG A 5 21.86 15.56 0.59
CA ARG A 5 20.94 14.44 0.35
C ARG A 5 21.71 13.14 0.42
N ILE A 6 21.25 12.22 1.22
CA ILE A 6 21.82 10.88 1.38
C ILE A 6 20.96 9.93 0.57
N LEU A 7 21.52 9.33 -0.46
CA LEU A 7 20.94 8.17 -1.15
C LEU A 7 21.41 6.90 -0.43
N THR A 8 20.52 6.28 0.34
CA THR A 8 20.80 5.00 0.97
C THR A 8 20.13 3.87 0.18
N ASP A 9 20.84 2.76 0.10
CA ASP A 9 20.50 1.44 -0.47
C ASP A 9 19.23 1.39 -1.36
N ALA A 10 19.46 1.21 -2.65
CA ALA A 10 18.40 1.07 -3.63
C ALA A 10 17.42 -0.05 -3.27
N ILE A 11 16.16 0.27 -3.29
CA ILE A 11 15.07 -0.70 -3.10
C ILE A 11 14.96 -1.55 -4.37
N PHE A 12 15.10 -2.85 -4.21
CA PHE A 12 15.04 -3.82 -5.31
C PHE A 12 13.61 -4.08 -5.76
N ARG A 13 13.40 -4.06 -7.08
CA ARG A 13 12.21 -4.61 -7.73
C ARG A 13 12.61 -5.53 -8.88
N PRO A 14 11.87 -6.61 -9.15
CA PRO A 14 12.09 -7.44 -10.33
C PRO A 14 11.94 -6.62 -11.61
N GLY A 15 12.99 -6.55 -12.40
CA GLY A 15 13.02 -5.78 -13.65
C GLY A 15 13.49 -4.33 -13.53
N GLY A 16 13.76 -3.84 -12.33
CA GLY A 16 14.26 -2.49 -12.09
C GLY A 16 15.77 -2.36 -12.18
N LEU A 17 16.24 -1.15 -12.42
CA LEU A 17 17.65 -0.81 -12.39
C LEU A 17 18.17 -0.93 -10.95
N ALA A 18 19.17 -1.81 -10.73
CA ALA A 18 19.79 -1.94 -9.43
C ALA A 18 21.01 -0.98 -9.35
N VAL A 19 20.95 -0.03 -8.45
CA VAL A 19 22.13 0.71 -8.04
C VAL A 19 22.75 -0.02 -6.85
N THR A 20 23.83 -0.74 -7.07
CA THR A 20 24.58 -1.35 -5.97
C THR A 20 25.80 -0.49 -5.68
N ASN A 21 25.93 -0.08 -4.52
CA ASN A 21 27.08 -0.06 -3.61
C ASN A 21 26.87 1.02 -2.55
N LYS A 22 27.33 0.75 -1.37
CA LYS A 22 27.35 1.58 -0.15
C LYS A 22 28.13 2.91 -0.30
N ASN A 23 28.01 3.59 -1.42
CA ASN A 23 28.63 4.89 -1.61
C ASN A 23 27.57 5.95 -1.37
N ILE A 24 27.69 6.63 -0.25
CA ILE A 24 26.93 7.84 0.05
C ILE A 24 27.40 8.92 -0.91
N VAL A 25 26.51 9.38 -1.79
CA VAL A 25 26.81 10.47 -2.71
C VAL A 25 26.23 11.75 -2.12
N TYR A 26 27.10 12.69 -1.78
CA TYR A 26 26.70 14.03 -1.39
C TYR A 26 26.61 14.91 -2.63
N ILE A 27 25.42 15.44 -2.93
CA ILE A 27 25.23 16.43 -3.99
C ILE A 27 25.15 17.81 -3.34
N ASP A 28 26.17 18.63 -3.53
CA ASP A 28 26.21 20.01 -3.04
C ASP A 28 25.67 20.96 -4.13
N LYS A 29 24.63 21.71 -3.82
CA LYS A 29 24.09 22.74 -4.72
C LYS A 29 25.11 23.89 -4.84
N GLY A 30 25.84 23.94 -5.95
CA GLY A 30 26.70 25.08 -6.30
C GLY A 30 28.13 24.73 -6.65
N LYS A 31 28.56 23.49 -6.55
CA LYS A 31 29.86 23.06 -7.10
C LYS A 31 29.63 22.26 -8.36
N MET A 32 30.41 22.57 -9.39
CA MET A 32 30.45 21.81 -10.64
C MET A 32 30.75 20.35 -10.30
N CYS A 33 29.78 19.48 -10.53
CA CYS A 33 29.91 18.08 -10.21
C CYS A 33 31.00 17.45 -11.08
N MET A 34 31.92 16.75 -10.46
CA MET A 34 32.76 15.79 -11.18
C MET A 34 31.84 14.71 -11.76
N PRO A 35 32.13 14.16 -12.94
CA PRO A 35 31.32 13.07 -13.49
C PRO A 35 31.25 11.95 -12.47
N LEU A 36 30.02 11.55 -12.10
CA LEU A 36 29.79 10.44 -11.21
C LEU A 36 29.72 9.18 -12.07
N ASP A 37 30.73 8.33 -11.96
CA ASP A 37 30.69 7.00 -12.58
C ASP A 37 29.74 6.11 -11.77
N LEU A 38 28.51 5.98 -12.25
CA LEU A 38 27.56 5.02 -11.72
C LEU A 38 27.87 3.63 -12.27
N LEU A 39 28.45 2.77 -11.45
CA LEU A 39 28.62 1.36 -11.76
C LEU A 39 27.29 0.63 -11.55
N PHE A 40 26.63 0.27 -12.63
CA PHE A 40 25.47 -0.59 -12.61
C PHE A 40 25.93 -2.05 -12.52
N SER A 41 25.59 -2.72 -11.46
CA SER A 41 25.72 -4.18 -11.39
C SER A 41 24.41 -4.84 -11.80
N VAL A 42 24.49 -6.06 -12.28
CA VAL A 42 23.29 -6.88 -12.56
C VAL A 42 22.50 -7.00 -11.26
N ALA A 43 21.19 -6.71 -11.32
CA ALA A 43 20.31 -6.88 -10.19
C ALA A 43 20.47 -8.32 -9.63
N PRO A 44 20.61 -8.49 -8.31
CA PRO A 44 20.61 -9.83 -7.75
C PRO A 44 19.32 -10.54 -8.13
N ALA A 45 19.43 -11.84 -8.36
CA ALA A 45 18.24 -12.65 -8.63
C ALA A 45 17.23 -12.45 -7.48
N PRO A 46 15.92 -12.34 -7.81
CA PRO A 46 14.90 -12.20 -6.78
C PRO A 46 15.02 -13.34 -5.76
N PRO A 47 14.76 -13.05 -4.48
CA PRO A 47 14.88 -14.06 -3.45
C PRO A 47 13.96 -15.25 -3.75
N VAL A 48 14.48 -16.46 -3.55
CA VAL A 48 13.69 -17.67 -3.74
C VAL A 48 12.75 -17.83 -2.54
N PHE A 49 11.45 -17.92 -2.81
CA PHE A 49 10.47 -18.21 -1.76
C PHE A 49 10.63 -19.67 -1.32
N LYS A 50 11.17 -19.88 -0.12
CA LYS A 50 11.32 -21.21 0.47
C LYS A 50 10.07 -21.59 1.25
N GLU A 51 9.27 -22.48 0.70
CA GLU A 51 8.11 -23.03 1.38
C GLU A 51 8.50 -23.78 2.66
N LYS A 52 7.58 -23.81 3.59
CA LYS A 52 7.64 -24.62 4.82
C LYS A 52 6.35 -25.45 4.90
N GLU A 53 6.30 -26.41 5.80
CA GLU A 53 5.10 -27.23 6.00
C GLU A 53 3.84 -26.37 6.20
N THR A 54 3.96 -25.30 6.97
CA THR A 54 2.85 -24.38 7.30
C THR A 54 2.88 -23.07 6.51
N VAL A 55 3.78 -22.90 5.55
CA VAL A 55 3.87 -21.68 4.72
C VAL A 55 3.99 -22.08 3.26
N ARG A 56 2.97 -21.80 2.49
CA ARG A 56 2.85 -22.18 1.08
C ARG A 56 2.82 -20.97 0.17
N LYS A 57 3.53 -21.05 -0.95
CA LYS A 57 3.43 -20.08 -2.02
C LYS A 57 2.23 -20.41 -2.91
N VAL A 58 1.44 -19.42 -3.23
CA VAL A 58 0.40 -19.47 -4.25
C VAL A 58 0.84 -18.60 -5.41
N SER A 59 0.75 -19.16 -6.62
CA SER A 59 0.96 -18.43 -7.88
C SER A 59 -0.11 -18.88 -8.84
N ILE A 60 -1.03 -17.99 -9.19
CA ILE A 60 -2.17 -18.26 -10.06
C ILE A 60 -2.01 -17.40 -11.30
N ARG A 61 -2.01 -18.00 -12.48
CA ARG A 61 -2.17 -17.21 -13.70
C ARG A 61 -3.51 -16.49 -13.65
N SER A 62 -3.49 -15.16 -13.79
CA SER A 62 -4.69 -14.36 -13.85
C SER A 62 -5.13 -14.18 -15.31
N GLU A 63 -6.30 -14.66 -15.64
CA GLU A 63 -6.87 -14.45 -16.97
C GLU A 63 -7.27 -12.98 -17.16
N LEU A 64 -7.82 -12.34 -16.13
CA LEU A 64 -8.22 -10.94 -16.17
C LEU A 64 -7.02 -10.01 -16.39
N LEU A 65 -5.92 -10.21 -15.64
CA LEU A 65 -4.72 -9.38 -15.80
C LEU A 65 -3.99 -9.69 -17.10
N THR A 66 -3.95 -10.98 -17.50
CA THR A 66 -3.39 -11.39 -18.78
C THR A 66 -4.12 -10.72 -19.95
N GLN A 67 -5.44 -10.68 -19.91
CA GLN A 67 -6.25 -9.97 -20.91
C GLN A 67 -6.01 -8.46 -20.88
N PHE A 68 -5.95 -7.88 -19.70
CA PHE A 68 -5.75 -6.44 -19.51
C PHE A 68 -4.39 -5.98 -20.06
N TYR A 69 -3.31 -6.71 -19.71
CA TYR A 69 -1.95 -6.33 -20.10
C TYR A 69 -1.52 -6.86 -21.48
N GLY A 70 -2.28 -7.81 -22.04
CA GLY A 70 -1.90 -8.47 -23.32
C GLY A 70 -0.74 -9.45 -23.19
N GLU A 71 -0.30 -9.77 -21.99
CA GLU A 71 0.75 -10.73 -21.68
C GLU A 71 0.48 -11.46 -20.34
N ASN A 72 1.13 -12.62 -20.17
CA ASN A 72 0.91 -13.45 -18.98
C ASN A 72 1.20 -12.67 -17.70
N ASP A 73 0.24 -12.65 -16.81
CA ASP A 73 0.37 -12.08 -15.47
C ASP A 73 -0.21 -13.03 -14.41
N SER A 74 0.25 -12.92 -13.17
CA SER A 74 -0.08 -13.86 -12.10
C SER A 74 -0.38 -13.14 -10.79
N ILE A 75 -1.32 -13.72 -10.05
CA ILE A 75 -1.57 -13.36 -8.66
C ILE A 75 -0.64 -14.18 -7.77
N LEU A 76 0.05 -13.50 -6.86
CA LEU A 76 0.93 -14.14 -5.89
C LEU A 76 0.35 -13.99 -4.49
N ALA A 77 0.45 -15.04 -3.68
CA ALA A 77 0.14 -14.99 -2.25
C ALA A 77 1.02 -15.97 -1.47
N ALA A 78 1.15 -15.74 -0.16
CA ALA A 78 1.68 -16.72 0.78
C ALA A 78 0.56 -17.15 1.73
N VAL A 79 0.32 -18.45 1.82
CA VAL A 79 -0.71 -19.01 2.71
C VAL A 79 -0.02 -19.58 3.94
N ILE A 80 -0.46 -19.13 5.13
CA ILE A 80 0.08 -19.58 6.41
C ILE A 80 -1.01 -20.41 7.10
N LEU A 81 -0.67 -21.67 7.29
CA LEU A 81 -1.55 -22.68 7.85
C LEU A 81 -1.41 -22.74 9.38
N PRO A 82 -2.50 -22.95 10.13
CA PRO A 82 -2.46 -23.12 11.57
C PRO A 82 -1.79 -24.45 11.96
N ALA A 83 -1.31 -24.53 13.19
CA ALA A 83 -0.56 -25.69 13.69
C ALA A 83 -1.39 -26.99 13.70
N SER A 84 -2.71 -26.89 13.84
CA SER A 84 -3.61 -28.05 13.79
C SER A 84 -3.97 -28.51 12.37
N TYR A 85 -3.60 -27.76 11.32
CA TYR A 85 -4.04 -27.99 9.96
C TYR A 85 -3.85 -29.42 9.46
N TYR A 86 -2.69 -30.02 9.69
CA TYR A 86 -2.41 -31.39 9.25
C TYR A 86 -2.86 -32.46 10.25
N LYS A 87 -3.21 -32.05 11.49
CA LYS A 87 -3.68 -32.97 12.55
C LYS A 87 -5.20 -33.14 12.50
N GLU A 88 -5.93 -32.06 12.31
CA GLU A 88 -7.38 -31.98 12.31
C GLU A 88 -7.90 -31.88 10.88
N LYS A 89 -7.96 -33.01 10.16
CA LYS A 89 -8.20 -33.06 8.72
C LYS A 89 -9.59 -32.57 8.29
N ASP A 90 -10.58 -32.68 9.15
CA ASP A 90 -11.97 -32.28 8.85
C ASP A 90 -12.30 -30.85 9.31
N ARG A 91 -11.38 -30.22 10.01
CA ARG A 91 -11.57 -28.85 10.52
C ARG A 91 -11.43 -27.83 9.40
N VAL A 92 -12.39 -26.89 9.33
CA VAL A 92 -12.33 -25.68 8.52
C VAL A 92 -11.94 -24.48 9.39
N TYR A 93 -11.34 -23.47 8.79
CA TYR A 93 -10.72 -22.36 9.51
C TYR A 93 -11.23 -21.01 8.99
N PRO A 94 -11.49 -20.05 9.88
CA PRO A 94 -11.62 -18.66 9.48
C PRO A 94 -10.38 -18.20 8.69
N THR A 95 -10.57 -17.22 7.81
CA THR A 95 -9.49 -16.75 6.93
C THR A 95 -9.26 -15.25 7.12
N VAL A 96 -8.00 -14.85 7.15
CA VAL A 96 -7.59 -13.45 7.17
C VAL A 96 -6.74 -13.17 5.94
N TYR A 97 -7.22 -12.32 5.05
CA TYR A 97 -6.43 -11.77 3.95
C TYR A 97 -5.64 -10.58 4.46
N VAL A 98 -4.32 -10.65 4.33
CA VAL A 98 -3.40 -9.65 4.88
C VAL A 98 -2.75 -8.87 3.75
N PHE A 99 -2.88 -7.57 3.80
CA PHE A 99 -2.31 -6.62 2.87
C PHE A 99 -1.16 -5.87 3.56
N GLY A 100 0.05 -5.97 3.04
CA GLY A 100 1.20 -5.26 3.57
C GLY A 100 1.15 -3.76 3.26
N GLY A 101 1.99 -2.98 3.92
CA GLY A 101 2.25 -1.59 3.54
C GLY A 101 3.02 -1.50 2.22
N TRP A 102 3.24 -0.30 1.74
CA TRP A 102 4.02 -0.06 0.52
C TRP A 102 5.39 -0.77 0.58
N GLY A 103 5.77 -1.40 -0.53
CA GLY A 103 7.01 -2.20 -0.62
C GLY A 103 6.96 -3.59 0.04
N ALA A 104 5.85 -3.96 0.71
CA ALA A 104 5.69 -5.31 1.23
C ALA A 104 5.35 -6.30 0.11
N SER A 105 5.83 -7.54 0.28
CA SER A 105 5.61 -8.62 -0.66
C SER A 105 5.23 -9.92 0.05
N ILE A 106 5.00 -10.99 -0.71
CA ILE A 106 4.71 -12.32 -0.14
C ILE A 106 5.84 -12.86 0.76
N TYR A 107 7.06 -12.33 0.65
CA TYR A 107 8.18 -12.76 1.48
C TYR A 107 8.00 -12.42 2.97
N SER A 108 7.19 -11.41 3.30
CA SER A 108 6.79 -11.14 4.70
C SER A 108 6.10 -12.35 5.34
N GLY A 109 5.43 -13.19 4.54
CA GLY A 109 4.86 -14.45 4.99
C GLY A 109 5.88 -15.45 5.56
N LEU A 110 7.13 -15.41 5.09
CA LEU A 110 8.19 -16.30 5.61
C LEU A 110 8.61 -15.97 7.05
N GLY A 111 8.53 -14.68 7.42
CA GLY A 111 8.78 -14.20 8.78
C GLY A 111 7.57 -14.28 9.70
N PHE A 112 6.41 -14.59 9.16
CA PHE A 112 5.16 -14.65 9.89
C PHE A 112 5.14 -15.86 10.82
N GLN A 113 5.28 -15.60 12.11
CA GLN A 113 5.23 -16.66 13.13
C GLN A 113 3.85 -16.64 13.77
N GLN A 114 3.10 -17.72 13.62
CA GLN A 114 1.74 -17.86 14.19
C GLN A 114 1.68 -17.53 15.69
N LYS A 115 2.69 -17.93 16.47
CA LYS A 115 2.78 -17.58 17.90
C LYS A 115 2.87 -16.08 18.17
N ARG A 116 3.58 -15.35 17.32
CA ARG A 116 3.82 -13.90 17.52
C ARG A 116 2.56 -13.07 17.30
N TYR A 117 1.67 -13.53 16.43
CA TYR A 117 0.43 -12.85 16.11
C TYR A 117 -0.79 -13.43 16.87
N GLY A 118 -0.54 -14.08 18.00
CA GLY A 118 -1.57 -14.51 18.94
C GLY A 118 -2.43 -15.69 18.50
N MET A 119 -1.98 -16.43 17.48
CA MET A 119 -2.78 -17.46 16.86
C MET A 119 -2.89 -18.74 17.66
N SER A 120 -2.03 -18.94 18.63
CA SER A 120 -2.08 -20.10 19.54
C SER A 120 -2.50 -19.75 20.96
N GLY A 121 -2.69 -18.46 21.28
CA GLY A 121 -2.96 -18.01 22.65
C GLY A 121 -4.21 -17.14 22.82
N TYR A 122 -4.71 -16.53 21.74
CA TYR A 122 -5.80 -15.55 21.78
C TYR A 122 -6.99 -15.94 20.89
N GLY A 123 -7.40 -17.20 20.94
CA GLY A 123 -8.65 -17.61 20.31
C GLY A 123 -8.50 -18.58 19.14
N THR A 124 -9.41 -18.51 18.21
CA THR A 124 -9.56 -19.48 17.12
C THR A 124 -8.38 -19.43 16.14
N GLU A 125 -7.77 -20.57 15.85
CA GLU A 125 -6.77 -20.72 14.79
C GLU A 125 -7.39 -20.31 13.44
N LYS A 126 -6.59 -19.67 12.60
CA LYS A 126 -6.99 -19.09 11.31
C LYS A 126 -5.99 -19.43 10.22
N ILE A 127 -6.43 -19.42 8.99
CA ILE A 127 -5.55 -19.39 7.81
C ILE A 127 -5.29 -17.93 7.46
N PHE A 128 -4.01 -17.57 7.24
CA PHE A 128 -3.62 -16.24 6.77
C PHE A 128 -3.18 -16.32 5.33
N VAL A 129 -3.66 -15.39 4.54
CA VAL A 129 -3.31 -15.25 3.13
C VAL A 129 -2.63 -13.88 2.97
N ILE A 130 -1.31 -13.87 2.91
CA ILE A 130 -0.53 -12.64 2.63
C ILE A 130 -0.60 -12.40 1.13
N VAL A 131 -1.31 -11.38 0.73
CA VAL A 131 -1.57 -11.11 -0.69
C VAL A 131 -0.54 -10.14 -1.23
N ASN A 132 0.04 -10.46 -2.40
CA ASN A 132 0.95 -9.55 -3.09
C ASN A 132 0.16 -8.44 -3.77
N HIS A 133 0.60 -7.22 -3.59
CA HIS A 133 0.02 -6.05 -4.26
C HIS A 133 1.04 -5.26 -5.10
N GLU A 134 2.22 -5.82 -5.29
CA GLU A 134 3.18 -5.30 -6.26
C GLU A 134 2.64 -5.46 -7.68
N CYS A 135 2.84 -4.44 -8.49
CA CYS A 135 2.48 -4.41 -9.90
C CYS A 135 3.48 -3.57 -10.69
N ARG A 136 3.27 -3.41 -11.99
CA ARG A 136 4.19 -2.66 -12.87
C ARG A 136 4.35 -1.19 -12.48
N SER A 137 3.30 -0.58 -11.96
CA SER A 137 3.30 0.80 -11.46
C SER A 137 3.66 0.91 -9.97
N GLY A 138 4.31 -0.10 -9.41
CA GLY A 138 4.68 -0.20 -8.01
C GLY A 138 3.67 -1.01 -7.23
N PHE A 139 2.48 -0.49 -6.93
CA PHE A 139 1.54 -1.21 -6.15
C PHE A 139 0.08 -0.71 -6.34
N HIS A 140 -0.92 -1.58 -6.17
CA HIS A 140 -2.26 -1.32 -6.70
C HIS A 140 -3.38 -1.20 -5.66
N ASN A 141 -3.09 -1.21 -4.38
CA ASN A 141 -4.08 -1.08 -3.28
C ASN A 141 -5.34 -1.96 -3.40
N PHE A 142 -5.33 -3.01 -4.22
CA PHE A 142 -6.53 -3.78 -4.58
C PHE A 142 -7.70 -2.91 -5.04
N CYS A 143 -7.39 -1.82 -5.70
CA CYS A 143 -8.34 -0.92 -6.32
C CYS A 143 -8.22 -1.03 -7.84
N SER A 144 -9.32 -1.32 -8.52
CA SER A 144 -9.36 -1.42 -9.97
C SER A 144 -9.17 -0.03 -10.61
N SER A 145 -8.27 0.06 -11.59
CA SER A 145 -7.95 1.31 -12.25
C SER A 145 -7.63 1.14 -13.74
N GLU A 146 -7.62 2.23 -14.46
CA GLU A 146 -7.25 2.25 -15.88
C GLU A 146 -5.78 1.85 -16.11
N THR A 147 -4.90 2.05 -15.12
CA THR A 147 -3.48 1.71 -15.20
C THR A 147 -3.16 0.31 -14.66
N ASN A 148 -3.79 -0.07 -13.55
CA ASN A 148 -3.47 -1.33 -12.85
C ASN A 148 -4.43 -2.48 -13.19
N GLY A 149 -5.49 -2.21 -13.97
CA GLY A 149 -6.46 -3.21 -14.38
C GLY A 149 -7.48 -3.60 -13.30
N PRO A 150 -8.23 -4.68 -13.51
CA PRO A 150 -9.38 -5.08 -12.71
C PRO A 150 -8.96 -5.82 -11.42
N ARG A 151 -8.29 -5.14 -10.49
CA ARG A 151 -7.68 -5.74 -9.29
C ARG A 151 -8.71 -6.28 -8.28
N GLU A 152 -9.85 -5.61 -8.15
CA GLU A 152 -10.93 -6.08 -7.29
C GLU A 152 -11.56 -7.35 -7.85
N GLU A 153 -11.87 -7.37 -9.14
CA GLU A 153 -12.42 -8.53 -9.83
C GLU A 153 -11.45 -9.72 -9.78
N THR A 154 -10.17 -9.46 -9.93
CA THR A 154 -9.10 -10.45 -9.81
C THR A 154 -9.08 -11.09 -8.42
N PHE A 155 -9.23 -10.27 -7.37
CA PHE A 155 -9.32 -10.77 -6.00
C PHE A 155 -10.55 -11.67 -5.80
N PHE A 156 -11.73 -11.21 -6.25
CA PHE A 156 -12.99 -11.90 -5.97
C PHE A 156 -13.26 -13.11 -6.88
N SER A 157 -12.83 -13.06 -8.14
CA SER A 157 -13.16 -14.11 -9.11
C SER A 157 -12.04 -15.13 -9.32
N GLU A 158 -10.80 -14.80 -8.97
CA GLU A 158 -9.65 -15.69 -9.19
C GLU A 158 -8.99 -16.10 -7.86
N LEU A 159 -8.48 -15.16 -7.06
CA LEU A 159 -7.74 -15.49 -5.83
C LEU A 159 -8.64 -16.14 -4.77
N LEU A 160 -9.75 -15.50 -4.44
CA LEU A 160 -10.63 -15.96 -3.36
C LEU A 160 -11.19 -17.37 -3.65
N PRO A 161 -11.75 -17.67 -4.85
CA PRO A 161 -12.21 -19.01 -5.18
C PRO A 161 -11.09 -20.06 -5.19
N TYR A 162 -9.88 -19.68 -5.61
CA TYR A 162 -8.73 -20.58 -5.55
C TYR A 162 -8.40 -20.96 -4.10
N ILE A 163 -8.32 -19.99 -3.20
CA ILE A 163 -8.06 -20.24 -1.78
C ILE A 163 -9.16 -21.14 -1.17
N GLU A 164 -10.42 -20.87 -1.50
CA GLU A 164 -11.56 -21.67 -1.02
C GLU A 164 -11.59 -23.11 -1.59
N LYS A 165 -10.98 -23.34 -2.73
CA LYS A 165 -10.88 -24.66 -3.35
C LYS A 165 -9.70 -25.45 -2.76
N GLU A 166 -8.53 -24.83 -2.62
CA GLU A 166 -7.29 -25.53 -2.29
C GLU A 166 -7.06 -25.69 -0.77
N TYR A 167 -7.71 -24.85 0.04
CA TYR A 167 -7.50 -24.85 1.49
C TYR A 167 -8.82 -25.01 2.24
N ARG A 168 -8.75 -25.62 3.43
CA ARG A 168 -9.90 -25.82 4.30
C ARG A 168 -10.30 -24.54 5.03
N VAL A 169 -10.75 -23.56 4.28
CA VAL A 169 -11.28 -22.30 4.81
C VAL A 169 -12.78 -22.41 5.03
N ASP A 170 -13.27 -21.73 6.05
CA ASP A 170 -14.70 -21.50 6.23
C ASP A 170 -15.15 -20.48 5.16
N ARG A 171 -16.14 -20.87 4.36
CA ARG A 171 -16.64 -20.06 3.24
C ARG A 171 -17.69 -19.04 3.66
N ASP A 172 -18.10 -19.04 4.93
CA ASP A 172 -19.01 -18.01 5.45
C ASP A 172 -18.31 -16.62 5.39
N PRO A 173 -18.91 -15.63 4.71
CA PRO A 173 -18.34 -14.27 4.69
C PRO A 173 -18.07 -13.68 6.08
N ARG A 174 -18.84 -14.10 7.11
CA ARG A 174 -18.66 -13.62 8.49
C ARG A 174 -17.36 -14.11 9.15
N THR A 175 -16.75 -15.16 8.62
CA THR A 175 -15.47 -15.72 9.09
C THR A 175 -14.29 -15.36 8.20
N ARG A 176 -14.54 -14.52 7.19
CA ARG A 176 -13.53 -13.98 6.26
C ARG A 176 -13.20 -12.55 6.65
N PHE A 177 -11.97 -12.31 7.03
CA PHE A 177 -11.51 -11.01 7.53
C PHE A 177 -10.43 -10.41 6.62
N LEU A 178 -10.31 -9.10 6.68
CA LEU A 178 -9.26 -8.32 6.04
C LEU A 178 -8.36 -7.72 7.13
N ALA A 179 -7.07 -7.67 6.91
CA ALA A 179 -6.14 -6.98 7.79
C ALA A 179 -5.07 -6.29 6.94
N GLY A 180 -4.61 -5.14 7.38
CA GLY A 180 -3.57 -4.44 6.65
C GLY A 180 -2.83 -3.40 7.48
N GLN A 181 -1.70 -2.94 6.94
CA GLN A 181 -0.87 -1.87 7.49
C GLN A 181 -0.65 -0.82 6.41
N SER A 182 -0.72 0.49 6.78
CA SER A 182 -0.43 1.60 5.86
C SER A 182 -1.32 1.50 4.60
N SER A 183 -0.75 1.48 3.41
CA SER A 183 -1.46 1.29 2.13
C SER A 183 -2.27 -0.01 2.08
N GLY A 184 -1.78 -1.08 2.72
CA GLY A 184 -2.56 -2.32 2.85
C GLY A 184 -3.75 -2.19 3.80
N ALA A 185 -3.67 -1.30 4.79
CA ALA A 185 -4.80 -0.98 5.65
C ALA A 185 -5.88 -0.20 4.88
N TRP A 186 -5.47 0.73 4.04
CA TRP A 186 -6.38 1.42 3.11
C TRP A 186 -7.06 0.42 2.17
N ALA A 187 -6.31 -0.50 1.57
CA ALA A 187 -6.84 -1.56 0.71
C ALA A 187 -7.87 -2.44 1.42
N ALA A 188 -7.60 -2.83 2.68
CA ALA A 188 -8.54 -3.60 3.49
C ALA A 188 -9.85 -2.83 3.74
N LEU A 189 -9.76 -1.54 4.05
CA LEU A 189 -10.93 -0.67 4.22
C LEU A 189 -11.67 -0.47 2.91
N TRP A 190 -10.96 -0.26 1.79
CA TRP A 190 -11.54 -0.13 0.46
C TRP A 190 -12.39 -1.34 0.09
N LEU A 191 -11.84 -2.54 0.23
CA LEU A 191 -12.58 -3.77 -0.05
C LEU A 191 -13.77 -3.96 0.89
N LEU A 192 -13.63 -3.66 2.19
CA LEU A 192 -14.75 -3.78 3.12
C LEU A 192 -15.87 -2.79 2.82
N VAL A 193 -15.56 -1.52 2.56
CA VAL A 193 -16.55 -0.47 2.31
C VAL A 193 -17.34 -0.75 1.03
N ASN A 194 -16.65 -1.26 -0.02
CA ASN A 194 -17.28 -1.57 -1.28
C ASN A 194 -18.05 -2.91 -1.29
N TYR A 195 -17.60 -3.87 -0.49
CA TYR A 195 -18.15 -5.24 -0.48
C TYR A 195 -18.45 -5.74 0.95
N PRO A 196 -19.26 -5.00 1.73
CA PRO A 196 -19.45 -5.28 3.16
C PRO A 196 -20.03 -6.66 3.45
N ASP A 197 -20.81 -7.22 2.53
CA ASP A 197 -21.44 -8.54 2.68
C ASP A 197 -20.47 -9.70 2.40
N ARG A 198 -19.27 -9.39 1.91
CA ARG A 198 -18.26 -10.39 1.59
C ARG A 198 -17.29 -10.67 2.74
N PHE A 199 -17.34 -9.86 3.82
CA PHE A 199 -16.37 -9.91 4.92
C PHE A 199 -17.04 -9.76 6.29
N GLY A 200 -16.45 -10.42 7.30
CA GLY A 200 -16.80 -10.26 8.71
C GLY A 200 -16.25 -8.96 9.32
N GLY A 201 -15.19 -8.40 8.75
CA GLY A 201 -14.60 -7.14 9.19
C GLY A 201 -13.21 -6.88 8.61
N ALA A 202 -12.71 -5.67 8.82
CA ALA A 202 -11.36 -5.24 8.48
C ALA A 202 -10.64 -4.63 9.68
N PHE A 203 -9.36 -4.97 9.82
CA PHE A 203 -8.44 -4.50 10.86
C PHE A 203 -7.32 -3.71 10.18
N ALA A 204 -7.40 -2.39 10.30
CA ALA A 204 -6.56 -1.43 9.57
C ALA A 204 -5.60 -0.73 10.53
N GLY A 205 -4.31 -0.98 10.38
CA GLY A 205 -3.25 -0.32 11.17
C GLY A 205 -2.66 0.87 10.42
N SER A 206 -2.71 2.06 10.99
CA SER A 206 -2.20 3.31 10.37
C SER A 206 -2.49 3.37 8.88
N PRO A 207 -3.76 3.38 8.43
CA PRO A 207 -4.09 3.37 7.01
C PRO A 207 -3.55 4.60 6.31
N ASP A 208 -3.15 4.48 5.05
CA ASP A 208 -2.94 5.63 4.17
C ASP A 208 -4.17 6.54 4.22
N PRO A 209 -4.08 7.80 3.83
CA PRO A 209 -5.16 8.77 4.04
C PRO A 209 -6.55 8.24 3.64
N VAL A 210 -7.42 8.13 4.63
CA VAL A 210 -8.82 7.70 4.47
C VAL A 210 -9.77 8.88 4.22
N ASP A 211 -9.25 10.09 4.34
CA ASP A 211 -9.92 11.37 4.10
C ASP A 211 -8.96 12.27 3.33
N PHE A 212 -9.27 12.55 2.07
CA PHE A 212 -8.38 13.30 1.19
C PHE A 212 -8.44 14.82 1.41
N THR A 213 -9.27 15.29 2.33
CA THR A 213 -9.11 16.65 2.88
C THR A 213 -7.90 16.76 3.82
N GLU A 214 -7.23 15.63 4.10
CA GLU A 214 -6.01 15.53 4.90
C GLU A 214 -5.02 14.53 4.28
N PHE A 215 -4.76 14.69 2.98
CA PHE A 215 -3.84 13.83 2.24
C PHE A 215 -2.40 14.30 2.45
N ALA A 216 -1.66 13.59 3.31
CA ALA A 216 -0.31 13.98 3.72
C ALA A 216 -0.19 15.46 4.12
N GLY A 217 -1.12 15.93 4.97
CA GLY A 217 -1.16 17.32 5.44
C GLY A 217 -1.69 18.33 4.42
N THR A 218 -2.38 17.86 3.38
CA THR A 218 -2.96 18.71 2.33
C THR A 218 -4.42 18.37 2.08
N ASN A 219 -5.29 19.38 2.09
CA ASN A 219 -6.60 19.25 1.49
C ASN A 219 -6.45 19.33 -0.04
N ILE A 220 -6.47 18.18 -0.73
CA ILE A 220 -6.27 18.15 -2.18
C ILE A 220 -7.41 18.77 -2.97
N TYR A 221 -8.56 19.01 -2.35
CA TYR A 221 -9.73 19.64 -2.97
C TYR A 221 -9.73 21.18 -2.88
N ASP A 222 -8.77 21.75 -2.17
CA ASP A 222 -8.60 23.20 -2.10
C ASP A 222 -8.05 23.74 -3.43
N ASN A 223 -8.61 24.81 -3.94
CA ASN A 223 -8.20 25.41 -5.23
C ASN A 223 -6.73 25.86 -5.28
N GLU A 224 -6.14 26.16 -4.11
CA GLU A 224 -4.74 26.59 -3.97
C GLU A 224 -3.88 25.52 -3.30
N ALA A 225 -4.30 24.24 -3.38
CA ALA A 225 -3.59 23.15 -2.74
C ALA A 225 -2.17 23.00 -3.30
N ASN A 226 -1.22 22.87 -2.40
CA ASN A 226 0.17 22.57 -2.74
C ASN A 226 0.70 21.48 -1.81
N MET A 227 1.32 20.44 -2.39
CA MET A 227 1.85 19.30 -1.63
C MET A 227 3.15 19.62 -0.89
N TYR A 228 3.89 20.65 -1.33
CA TYR A 228 5.21 20.98 -0.77
C TYR A 228 5.18 22.11 0.25
N TYR A 229 4.22 23.02 0.14
CA TYR A 229 4.14 24.21 0.98
C TYR A 229 2.72 24.39 1.56
N ASP A 230 2.65 24.88 2.76
CA ASP A 230 1.39 25.35 3.35
C ASP A 230 1.00 26.76 2.84
N LYS A 231 -0.16 27.25 3.26
CA LYS A 231 -0.65 28.59 2.87
C LYS A 231 0.23 29.74 3.36
N ALA A 232 1.08 29.51 4.36
CA ALA A 232 2.05 30.49 4.87
C ALA A 232 3.41 30.38 4.15
N GLY A 233 3.56 29.44 3.23
CA GLY A 233 4.81 29.17 2.51
C GLY A 233 5.82 28.34 3.29
N ALA A 234 5.42 27.73 4.41
CA ALA A 234 6.25 26.80 5.14
C ALA A 234 6.32 25.45 4.45
N GLU A 235 7.51 24.84 4.43
CA GLU A 235 7.74 23.54 3.81
C GLU A 235 7.03 22.42 4.59
N LYS A 236 6.32 21.55 3.87
CA LYS A 236 5.64 20.39 4.42
C LYS A 236 6.57 19.18 4.49
N HIS A 237 6.39 18.37 5.52
CA HIS A 237 7.14 17.15 5.73
C HIS A 237 6.23 15.93 5.64
N LEU A 238 6.67 14.91 4.89
CA LEU A 238 5.98 13.62 4.85
C LEU A 238 6.20 12.85 6.15
N VAL A 239 7.43 12.91 6.69
CA VAL A 239 7.80 12.28 7.96
C VAL A 239 8.04 13.37 8.99
N ASN A 240 7.27 13.34 10.06
CA ASN A 240 7.39 14.29 11.17
C ASN A 240 8.04 13.61 12.37
N MET A 241 9.20 14.10 12.78
CA MET A 241 9.90 13.63 13.99
C MET A 241 9.35 14.34 15.23
N LYS A 242 8.04 14.19 15.48
CA LYS A 242 7.41 14.72 16.71
C LYS A 242 7.98 13.98 17.90
N GLY A 243 8.57 14.70 18.86
CA GLY A 243 8.89 14.18 20.18
C GLY A 243 10.31 13.67 20.42
N ASN A 244 11.28 13.95 19.57
CA ASN A 244 12.68 13.81 19.96
C ASN A 244 13.19 15.13 20.56
N PRO A 245 13.20 15.29 21.91
CA PRO A 245 13.64 16.54 22.54
C PRO A 245 15.14 16.80 22.40
N ALA A 246 15.90 15.86 21.86
CA ALA A 246 17.35 15.97 21.77
C ALA A 246 17.84 16.65 20.50
N ASP A 247 17.01 16.80 19.45
CA ASP A 247 17.42 17.47 18.23
C ASP A 247 16.32 18.32 17.61
N SER A 248 16.29 19.59 17.98
CA SER A 248 15.38 20.59 17.40
C SER A 248 15.70 20.94 15.94
N THR A 249 16.69 20.31 15.34
CA THR A 249 17.15 20.55 13.96
C THR A 249 16.67 19.47 12.99
N ASP A 250 16.22 18.30 13.48
CA ASP A 250 15.72 17.23 12.63
C ASP A 250 14.23 17.45 12.33
N LYS A 251 13.96 18.09 11.20
CA LYS A 251 12.61 18.39 10.74
C LYS A 251 11.92 17.21 10.07
N GLY A 252 12.54 16.04 10.05
CA GLY A 252 12.06 14.88 9.32
C GLY A 252 12.35 14.97 7.81
N LEU A 253 11.61 14.20 7.00
CA LEU A 253 11.75 14.17 5.54
C LEU A 253 10.76 15.13 4.90
N ALA A 254 11.28 16.16 4.19
CA ALA A 254 10.45 17.07 3.42
C ALA A 254 9.68 16.28 2.32
N PHE A 255 8.42 16.65 2.09
CA PHE A 255 7.60 15.97 1.08
C PHE A 255 8.22 16.11 -0.32
N ARG A 256 8.77 17.27 -0.64
CA ARG A 256 9.51 17.50 -1.90
C ARG A 256 10.69 16.57 -2.06
N ASP A 257 11.49 16.40 -1.00
CA ASP A 257 12.68 15.51 -1.06
C ASP A 257 12.26 14.05 -1.28
N PHE A 258 11.15 13.64 -0.67
CA PHE A 258 10.57 12.32 -0.92
C PHE A 258 10.15 12.14 -2.38
N VAL A 259 9.45 13.11 -2.97
CA VAL A 259 9.03 13.05 -4.39
C VAL A 259 10.24 13.09 -5.33
N ASP A 260 11.28 13.85 -5.01
CA ASP A 260 12.52 13.84 -5.80
C ASP A 260 13.20 12.44 -5.77
N LEU A 261 13.15 11.73 -4.63
CA LEU A 261 13.61 10.34 -4.54
C LEU A 261 12.75 9.40 -5.37
N ASP A 262 11.42 9.57 -5.33
CA ASP A 262 10.46 8.82 -6.14
C ASP A 262 10.77 8.97 -7.64
N ARG A 263 11.04 10.19 -8.10
CA ARG A 263 11.46 10.49 -9.47
C ARG A 263 12.79 9.84 -9.87
N LEU A 264 13.76 9.80 -8.96
CA LEU A 264 15.08 9.22 -9.21
C LEU A 264 15.05 7.69 -9.25
N ALA A 265 14.20 7.08 -8.44
CA ALA A 265 14.01 5.63 -8.43
C ALA A 265 13.29 5.12 -9.68
N GLY A 266 12.63 6.01 -10.41
CA GLY A 266 11.87 5.70 -11.61
C GLY A 266 10.40 5.44 -11.33
N TRP A 267 9.72 4.82 -12.29
CA TRP A 267 8.31 4.49 -12.16
C TRP A 267 8.10 3.30 -11.21
N GLY A 268 7.00 3.34 -10.48
CA GLY A 268 6.63 2.28 -9.55
C GLY A 268 6.93 2.60 -8.08
N GLU A 269 7.26 3.83 -7.76
CA GLU A 269 7.39 4.32 -6.40
C GLU A 269 6.03 4.75 -5.79
N GLN A 270 6.02 5.27 -4.56
CA GLN A 270 4.77 5.43 -3.81
C GLN A 270 3.82 6.45 -4.44
N MET A 271 4.31 7.65 -4.81
CA MET A 271 3.44 8.69 -5.39
C MET A 271 2.94 8.28 -6.77
N TYR A 272 3.80 7.72 -7.59
CA TYR A 272 3.41 7.18 -8.89
C TYR A 272 2.39 6.03 -8.76
N SER A 273 2.56 5.17 -7.75
CA SER A 273 1.61 4.07 -7.48
C SER A 273 0.23 4.59 -7.10
N LEU A 274 0.15 5.71 -6.36
CA LEU A 274 -1.11 6.35 -5.99
C LEU A 274 -1.78 7.00 -7.22
N ASP A 275 -1.00 7.71 -8.05
CA ASP A 275 -1.51 8.22 -9.33
C ASP A 275 -2.04 7.07 -10.21
N ALA A 276 -1.30 5.98 -10.35
CA ALA A 276 -1.70 4.79 -11.11
C ALA A 276 -2.96 4.10 -10.55
N THR A 277 -3.21 4.24 -9.26
CA THR A 277 -4.36 3.63 -8.59
C THR A 277 -5.61 4.53 -8.68
N PHE A 278 -5.46 5.84 -8.53
CA PHE A 278 -6.60 6.72 -8.34
C PHE A 278 -6.91 7.62 -9.54
N SER A 279 -5.92 7.88 -10.39
CA SER A 279 -6.08 8.75 -11.56
C SER A 279 -6.59 8.01 -12.79
N ARG A 280 -7.06 8.79 -13.76
CA ARG A 280 -7.29 8.33 -15.13
C ARG A 280 -5.97 8.15 -15.85
N ARG A 281 -6.00 7.40 -16.93
CA ARG A 281 -4.87 7.29 -17.83
C ARG A 281 -4.82 8.48 -18.76
N GLY A 282 -3.69 9.16 -18.82
CA GLY A 282 -3.43 10.27 -19.72
C GLY A 282 -3.27 9.84 -21.19
N HIS A 283 -3.21 10.81 -22.08
CA HIS A 283 -3.04 10.57 -23.52
C HIS A 283 -1.69 9.94 -23.89
N ASP A 284 -0.69 10.10 -23.04
CA ASP A 284 0.63 9.50 -23.15
C ASP A 284 0.69 8.04 -22.65
N GLY A 285 -0.41 7.55 -22.10
CA GLY A 285 -0.52 6.21 -21.54
C GLY A 285 -0.11 6.10 -20.07
N GLU A 286 0.40 7.19 -19.48
CA GLU A 286 0.76 7.29 -18.08
C GLU A 286 -0.46 7.74 -17.22
N PRO A 287 -0.48 7.49 -15.92
CA PRO A 287 -1.52 8.06 -15.07
C PRO A 287 -1.40 9.57 -14.98
N GLU A 288 -2.55 10.27 -14.99
CA GLU A 288 -2.57 11.71 -14.71
C GLU A 288 -2.07 11.97 -13.28
N ARG A 289 -1.17 12.96 -13.12
CA ARG A 289 -0.57 13.26 -11.83
C ARG A 289 -1.48 14.13 -10.98
N LEU A 290 -1.63 13.75 -9.70
CA LEU A 290 -2.36 14.55 -8.73
C LEU A 290 -1.80 15.97 -8.61
N PHE A 291 -0.47 16.12 -8.68
CA PHE A 291 0.19 17.41 -8.57
C PHE A 291 1.42 17.50 -9.48
N ASP A 292 1.83 18.69 -9.79
CA ASP A 292 3.06 18.97 -10.51
C ASP A 292 4.27 18.68 -9.62
N TRP A 293 5.12 17.75 -10.00
CA TRP A 293 6.24 17.28 -9.19
C TRP A 293 7.38 18.31 -9.05
N GLU A 294 7.38 19.38 -9.83
CA GLU A 294 8.37 20.45 -9.69
C GLU A 294 7.91 21.53 -8.73
N THR A 295 6.66 21.88 -8.79
CA THR A 295 6.09 23.01 -8.04
C THR A 295 5.28 22.58 -6.82
N GLY A 296 4.81 21.34 -6.78
CA GLY A 296 3.92 20.81 -5.75
C GLY A 296 2.45 21.24 -5.93
N VAL A 297 2.13 22.03 -6.95
CA VAL A 297 0.76 22.52 -7.19
C VAL A 297 -0.16 21.36 -7.55
N VAL A 298 -1.25 21.21 -6.81
CA VAL A 298 -2.26 20.18 -7.05
C VAL A 298 -3.06 20.51 -8.30
N ASN A 299 -3.32 19.50 -9.14
CA ASN A 299 -4.22 19.60 -10.27
C ASN A 299 -5.67 19.40 -9.80
N PRO A 300 -6.51 20.45 -9.78
CA PRO A 300 -7.87 20.34 -9.24
C PRO A 300 -8.76 19.35 -10.00
N ALA A 301 -8.55 19.18 -11.32
CA ALA A 301 -9.32 18.24 -12.11
C ALA A 301 -9.00 16.78 -11.76
N VAL A 302 -7.72 16.48 -11.52
CA VAL A 302 -7.29 15.15 -11.07
C VAL A 302 -7.75 14.91 -9.63
N ALA A 303 -7.57 15.88 -8.74
CA ALA A 303 -8.05 15.80 -7.35
C ALA A 303 -9.56 15.50 -7.29
N ALA A 304 -10.37 16.19 -8.08
CA ALA A 304 -11.81 15.93 -8.18
C ALA A 304 -12.11 14.50 -8.67
N SER A 305 -11.27 13.94 -9.55
CA SER A 305 -11.43 12.56 -10.02
C SER A 305 -11.11 11.51 -8.95
N TRP A 306 -10.33 11.88 -7.93
CA TRP A 306 -9.98 11.02 -6.80
C TRP A 306 -11.06 10.91 -5.73
N GLU A 307 -12.07 11.82 -5.72
CA GLU A 307 -13.17 11.78 -4.73
C GLU A 307 -13.80 10.39 -4.56
N LYS A 308 -13.99 9.66 -5.65
CA LYS A 308 -14.58 8.32 -5.61
C LYS A 308 -13.75 7.30 -4.83
N HIS A 309 -12.45 7.59 -4.60
CA HIS A 309 -11.51 6.76 -3.84
C HIS A 309 -11.30 7.28 -2.41
N ASP A 310 -11.76 8.48 -2.08
CA ASP A 310 -11.79 9.00 -0.72
C ASP A 310 -12.80 8.22 0.12
N LEU A 311 -12.30 7.48 1.13
CA LEU A 311 -13.13 6.62 1.93
C LEU A 311 -14.11 7.41 2.82
N SER A 312 -13.73 8.58 3.33
CA SER A 312 -14.63 9.49 4.07
C SER A 312 -15.77 9.97 3.18
N TRP A 313 -15.43 10.44 1.99
CA TRP A 313 -16.41 10.87 0.98
C TRP A 313 -17.39 9.74 0.63
N ARG A 314 -16.85 8.54 0.47
CA ARG A 314 -17.63 7.35 0.10
C ARG A 314 -18.57 6.92 1.22
N VAL A 315 -18.08 6.79 2.45
CA VAL A 315 -18.88 6.39 3.61
C VAL A 315 -19.99 7.41 3.91
N ALA A 316 -19.71 8.70 3.76
CA ALA A 316 -20.71 9.76 3.93
C ALA A 316 -21.91 9.63 2.98
N ARG A 317 -21.73 8.99 1.81
CA ARG A 317 -22.76 8.81 0.78
C ARG A 317 -23.46 7.46 0.79
N LEU A 318 -23.07 6.56 1.69
CA LEU A 318 -23.74 5.28 1.86
C LEU A 318 -25.19 5.47 2.36
N ASP A 319 -26.08 4.66 1.86
CA ASP A 319 -27.44 4.59 2.38
C ASP A 319 -27.50 3.90 3.74
N LYS A 320 -28.69 3.86 4.35
CA LYS A 320 -28.88 3.25 5.67
C LYS A 320 -28.54 1.74 5.68
N ASN A 321 -28.84 1.02 4.61
CA ASN A 321 -28.61 -0.44 4.54
C ASN A 321 -27.11 -0.72 4.40
N GLN A 322 -26.42 0.03 3.54
CA GLN A 322 -24.98 -0.05 3.36
C GLN A 322 -24.23 0.28 4.67
N ARG A 323 -24.63 1.36 5.37
CA ARG A 323 -24.05 1.70 6.70
C ARG A 323 -24.31 0.59 7.72
N ASN A 324 -25.52 0.00 7.74
CA ASN A 324 -25.80 -1.11 8.62
C ASN A 324 -24.94 -2.34 8.32
N ALA A 325 -24.66 -2.63 7.04
CA ALA A 325 -23.80 -3.72 6.62
C ALA A 325 -22.34 -3.56 7.07
N LEU A 326 -21.89 -2.31 7.29
CA LEU A 326 -20.55 -1.98 7.80
C LEU A 326 -20.49 -1.94 9.34
N ARG A 327 -21.63 -1.95 10.02
CA ARG A 327 -21.68 -1.77 11.47
C ARG A 327 -20.84 -2.82 12.19
N SER A 328 -19.95 -2.36 13.08
CA SER A 328 -19.03 -3.20 13.87
C SER A 328 -18.02 -4.02 13.04
N LYS A 329 -17.79 -3.65 11.78
CA LYS A 329 -16.84 -4.34 10.90
C LYS A 329 -15.56 -3.54 10.63
N ILE A 330 -15.57 -2.24 10.87
CA ILE A 330 -14.41 -1.36 10.67
C ILE A 330 -13.66 -1.23 12.00
N HIS A 331 -12.39 -1.64 12.02
CA HIS A 331 -11.49 -1.51 13.16
C HIS A 331 -10.21 -0.82 12.70
N ILE A 332 -9.98 0.40 13.16
CA ILE A 332 -8.79 1.19 12.81
C ILE A 332 -7.95 1.40 14.06
N TYR A 333 -6.64 1.22 13.92
CA TYR A 333 -5.64 1.45 14.95
C TYR A 333 -4.57 2.38 14.37
N VAL A 334 -4.37 3.51 15.01
CA VAL A 334 -3.35 4.50 14.63
C VAL A 334 -2.74 5.09 15.90
N ASN A 335 -1.45 5.41 15.86
CA ASN A 335 -0.81 6.10 16.95
C ASN A 335 -1.19 7.59 16.90
N GLU A 336 -1.45 8.24 18.05
CA GLU A 336 -1.79 9.67 18.14
C GLU A 336 -0.69 10.61 17.61
N ASP A 337 0.56 10.13 17.63
CA ASP A 337 1.73 10.81 17.07
C ASP A 337 2.32 10.00 15.92
N ASP A 338 1.49 9.65 14.93
CA ASP A 338 1.95 8.90 13.77
C ASP A 338 3.00 9.70 12.98
N LEU A 339 4.11 9.05 12.60
CA LEU A 339 5.23 9.72 11.92
C LEU A 339 4.84 10.31 10.57
N PHE A 340 3.87 9.72 9.89
CA PHE A 340 3.33 10.18 8.61
C PHE A 340 2.06 11.01 8.77
N SER A 341 1.71 11.37 10.01
CA SER A 341 0.47 12.09 10.36
C SER A 341 -0.81 11.37 9.88
N LEU A 342 -0.79 10.04 9.81
CA LEU A 342 -1.94 9.22 9.40
C LEU A 342 -3.07 9.21 10.44
N ASP A 343 -2.81 9.69 11.65
CA ASP A 343 -3.82 9.91 12.68
C ASP A 343 -4.80 11.04 12.29
N GLU A 344 -4.35 12.06 11.57
CA GLU A 344 -5.19 13.20 11.22
C GLU A 344 -6.36 12.83 10.27
N PRO A 345 -6.14 12.13 9.12
CA PRO A 345 -7.25 11.68 8.28
C PRO A 345 -8.14 10.65 9.01
N VAL A 346 -7.60 9.82 9.92
CA VAL A 346 -8.40 8.86 10.70
C VAL A 346 -9.32 9.59 11.69
N LYS A 347 -8.86 10.67 12.34
CA LYS A 347 -9.71 11.50 13.23
C LYS A 347 -10.91 12.12 12.51
N ARG A 348 -10.78 12.36 11.19
CA ARG A 348 -11.85 12.90 10.34
C ARG A 348 -12.79 11.82 9.82
N PHE A 349 -12.30 10.59 9.68
CA PHE A 349 -13.08 9.45 9.22
C PHE A 349 -14.13 9.05 10.26
N ARG A 350 -15.42 9.37 9.99
CA ARG A 350 -16.54 9.17 10.93
C ARG A 350 -17.71 8.42 10.30
#